data_a7178a4da59ee73aaee553c6f3620761
#
_entry.id   a7178a4da59ee73aaee553c6f3620761
#
_cell.length_a   1.000
_cell.length_b   1.000
_cell.length_c   1.000
_cell.angle_alpha   90.00
_cell.angle_beta   90.00
_cell.angle_gamma   90.00
#
_symmetry.space_group_name_H-M   'P 1'
#
loop_
_entity.id
_entity.type
_entity.pdbx_description
1 polymer ?
#
loop_
_entity_poly.entity_id
_entity_poly.type
_entity_poly.pdbx_seq_one_letter_code
_entity_poly.pdbx_strand_id
1 'polypeptide(L)'
;MEHILKDAEIAAHTKVQFHCSKCRQTTVVEIKVRADQTLVVSPLPTFARSNASASNLNLPPEDGLQLPEAKSAVLTVISGPSKGDVHNLKKPRVILGREGAGIVLNDQEISRHHCLLEIRENYANLKDLDSTNGTFYEEERVRAAMLRDGAEFRIGNSVIRFTLVAK
;
A
#
# COMPACT_ATOMS: atom_id res chain seq x y z
N MET A 1 -24.59 -4.19 17.55
CA MET A 1 -25.93 -4.63 17.17
C MET A 1 -25.78 -5.95 16.43
N GLU A 2 -26.19 -7.01 17.07
CA GLU A 2 -26.19 -8.35 16.48
C GLU A 2 -27.43 -8.48 15.60
N HIS A 3 -27.25 -8.80 14.34
CA HIS A 3 -28.34 -9.20 13.46
C HIS A 3 -28.47 -10.72 13.51
N ILE A 4 -29.46 -11.21 14.29
CA ILE A 4 -29.85 -12.60 14.31
C ILE A 4 -30.74 -12.85 13.09
N LEU A 5 -30.25 -13.61 12.12
CA LEU A 5 -31.04 -14.14 11.01
C LEU A 5 -31.83 -15.33 11.51
N LYS A 6 -33.16 -15.28 11.36
CA LYS A 6 -34.05 -16.39 11.72
C LYS A 6 -33.90 -17.56 10.72
N ASP A 7 -33.86 -18.77 11.23
CA ASP A 7 -33.57 -20.05 10.57
C ASP A 7 -34.57 -20.49 9.45
N ALA A 8 -35.47 -19.66 8.99
CA ALA A 8 -36.56 -20.08 8.11
C ALA A 8 -36.35 -19.79 6.61
N GLU A 9 -35.25 -19.24 6.17
CA GLU A 9 -35.07 -18.83 4.75
C GLU A 9 -33.77 -19.25 4.10
N ILE A 10 -33.19 -20.37 4.49
CA ILE A 10 -31.99 -20.90 3.81
C ILE A 10 -32.46 -21.87 2.71
N ALA A 11 -32.92 -21.33 1.59
CA ALA A 11 -33.05 -22.09 0.35
C ALA A 11 -31.67 -22.27 -0.29
N ALA A 12 -31.44 -23.40 -0.93
CA ALA A 12 -30.17 -24.01 -1.34
C ALA A 12 -29.16 -23.14 -2.15
N HIS A 13 -29.44 -21.89 -2.44
CA HIS A 13 -28.52 -20.93 -3.09
C HIS A 13 -28.78 -19.52 -2.55
N THR A 14 -28.07 -19.13 -1.52
CA THR A 14 -28.20 -17.78 -0.98
C THR A 14 -27.02 -16.91 -1.43
N LYS A 15 -27.31 -15.91 -2.27
CA LYS A 15 -26.38 -14.82 -2.59
C LYS A 15 -26.56 -13.73 -1.55
N VAL A 16 -25.53 -13.43 -0.80
CA VAL A 16 -25.54 -12.33 0.16
C VAL A 16 -24.71 -11.17 -0.40
N GLN A 17 -25.31 -9.99 -0.46
CA GLN A 17 -24.65 -8.77 -0.89
C GLN A 17 -24.29 -7.93 0.32
N PHE A 18 -23.03 -7.57 0.43
CA PHE A 18 -22.55 -6.65 1.45
C PHE A 18 -22.18 -5.32 0.83
N HIS A 19 -22.73 -4.25 1.38
CA HIS A 19 -22.35 -2.87 1.04
C HIS A 19 -21.34 -2.35 2.05
N CYS A 20 -20.17 -1.97 1.58
CA CYS A 20 -19.20 -1.29 2.43
C CYS A 20 -19.61 0.18 2.61
N SER A 21 -19.87 0.60 3.84
CA SER A 21 -20.24 1.99 4.16
C SER A 21 -19.11 3.00 3.91
N LYS A 22 -17.85 2.55 3.83
CA LYS A 22 -16.69 3.42 3.58
C LYS A 22 -16.35 3.61 2.10
N CYS A 23 -16.42 2.57 1.28
CA CYS A 23 -16.00 2.64 -0.13
C CYS A 23 -17.15 2.47 -1.12
N ARG A 24 -18.39 2.25 -0.65
CA ARG A 24 -19.62 2.00 -1.46
C ARG A 24 -19.50 0.83 -2.44
N GLN A 25 -18.50 -0.01 -2.28
CA GLN A 25 -18.30 -1.18 -3.12
C GLN A 25 -19.19 -2.32 -2.65
N THR A 26 -19.92 -2.96 -3.59
CA THR A 26 -20.77 -4.11 -3.33
C THR A 26 -19.99 -5.38 -3.59
N THR A 27 -19.89 -6.25 -2.59
CA THR A 27 -19.30 -7.58 -2.74
C THR A 27 -20.43 -8.62 -2.65
N VAL A 28 -20.52 -9.50 -3.64
CA VAL A 28 -21.47 -10.61 -3.66
C VAL A 28 -20.74 -11.89 -3.29
N VAL A 29 -21.20 -12.57 -2.25
CA VAL A 29 -20.66 -13.88 -1.82
C VAL A 29 -21.71 -14.95 -2.05
N GLU A 30 -21.37 -15.97 -2.83
CA GLU A 30 -22.21 -17.16 -2.99
C GLU A 30 -21.87 -18.18 -1.89
N ILE A 31 -22.84 -18.48 -1.04
CA ILE A 31 -22.70 -19.49 -0.01
C ILE A 31 -23.30 -20.81 -0.55
N LYS A 32 -22.45 -21.77 -0.89
CA LYS A 32 -22.89 -23.13 -1.21
C LYS A 32 -22.98 -23.93 0.09
N VAL A 33 -24.18 -24.16 0.59
CA VAL A 33 -24.40 -25.01 1.75
C VAL A 33 -24.46 -26.47 1.26
N ARG A 34 -23.49 -27.29 1.66
CA ARG A 34 -23.62 -28.76 1.56
C ARG A 34 -24.30 -29.27 2.83
N ALA A 35 -25.33 -30.06 2.67
CA ALA A 35 -26.28 -30.50 3.73
C ALA A 35 -25.66 -31.40 4.81
N ASP A 36 -24.36 -31.60 4.89
CA ASP A 36 -23.74 -32.63 5.72
C ASP A 36 -22.54 -32.24 6.58
N GLN A 37 -22.36 -30.92 6.86
CA GLN A 37 -21.29 -30.53 7.78
C GLN A 37 -21.74 -29.40 8.69
N THR A 38 -21.72 -29.69 10.00
CA THR A 38 -21.80 -28.67 11.06
C THR A 38 -20.77 -27.61 10.83
N LEU A 39 -21.23 -26.37 10.56
CA LEU A 39 -20.33 -25.21 10.36
C LEU A 39 -19.65 -24.89 11.68
N VAL A 40 -18.42 -25.32 11.85
CA VAL A 40 -17.52 -24.72 12.83
C VAL A 40 -17.13 -23.34 12.27
N VAL A 41 -17.83 -22.32 12.72
CA VAL A 41 -17.46 -20.94 12.43
C VAL A 41 -16.18 -20.67 13.23
N SER A 42 -15.03 -20.80 12.57
CA SER A 42 -13.80 -20.30 13.15
C SER A 42 -13.97 -18.80 13.37
N PRO A 43 -13.68 -18.25 14.56
CA PRO A 43 -13.77 -16.83 14.79
C PRO A 43 -12.88 -16.12 13.77
N LEU A 44 -13.45 -15.13 13.10
CA LEU A 44 -12.70 -14.21 12.25
C LEU A 44 -11.45 -13.78 13.01
N PRO A 45 -10.27 -13.79 12.40
CA PRO A 45 -9.07 -13.29 13.05
C PRO A 45 -9.35 -11.85 13.48
N THR A 46 -9.46 -11.65 14.79
CA THR A 46 -9.42 -10.32 15.38
C THR A 46 -8.12 -9.70 14.89
N PHE A 47 -8.24 -8.64 14.10
CA PHE A 47 -7.09 -7.81 13.72
C PHE A 47 -6.53 -7.19 14.99
N ALA A 48 -5.78 -7.98 15.76
CA ALA A 48 -4.88 -7.43 16.75
C ALA A 48 -4.00 -6.44 15.99
N ARG A 49 -3.95 -5.20 16.45
CA ARG A 49 -2.97 -4.21 16.00
C ARG A 49 -1.57 -4.78 16.33
N SER A 50 -1.10 -5.67 15.49
CA SER A 50 0.27 -6.13 15.58
C SER A 50 1.16 -4.95 15.19
N ASN A 51 2.09 -4.61 16.06
CA ASN A 51 3.27 -3.84 15.74
C ASN A 51 4.06 -4.66 14.69
N ALA A 52 3.61 -4.61 13.43
CA ALA A 52 4.29 -5.29 12.35
C ALA A 52 5.61 -4.55 12.11
N SER A 53 6.67 -5.13 12.61
CA SER A 53 8.03 -4.82 12.18
C SER A 53 8.09 -5.01 10.64
N ALA A 54 8.92 -4.24 9.97
CA ALA A 54 9.06 -4.23 8.49
C ALA A 54 9.28 -5.63 7.85
N SER A 55 9.58 -6.64 8.66
CA SER A 55 9.81 -8.03 8.24
C SER A 55 8.56 -8.81 7.79
N ASN A 56 7.34 -8.28 8.01
CA ASN A 56 6.08 -8.99 7.69
C ASN A 56 5.32 -8.39 6.48
N LEU A 57 5.93 -7.46 5.75
CA LEU A 57 5.37 -7.01 4.47
C LEU A 57 5.55 -8.14 3.45
N ASN A 58 4.45 -8.71 2.98
CA ASN A 58 4.44 -9.77 1.98
C ASN A 58 4.76 -9.16 0.59
N LEU A 59 6.01 -8.71 0.45
CA LEU A 59 6.50 -8.12 -0.79
C LEU A 59 6.95 -9.23 -1.75
N PRO A 60 6.69 -9.11 -3.05
CA PRO A 60 7.21 -10.04 -4.03
C PRO A 60 8.74 -10.08 -3.97
N PRO A 61 9.37 -11.21 -4.35
CA PRO A 61 10.83 -11.33 -4.33
C PRO A 61 11.51 -10.23 -5.15
N GLU A 62 12.73 -9.87 -4.77
CA GLU A 62 13.52 -8.81 -5.44
C GLU A 62 14.22 -9.31 -6.73
N ASP A 63 13.84 -10.48 -7.22
CA ASP A 63 14.48 -11.13 -8.35
C ASP A 63 14.47 -10.23 -9.60
N GLY A 64 15.65 -9.93 -10.13
CA GLY A 64 15.83 -9.09 -11.30
C GLY A 64 15.73 -7.58 -11.07
N LEU A 65 15.61 -7.11 -9.82
CA LEU A 65 15.71 -5.69 -9.49
C LEU A 65 17.18 -5.30 -9.32
N GLN A 66 17.67 -4.43 -10.20
CA GLN A 66 19.02 -3.86 -10.12
C GLN A 66 18.96 -2.33 -10.19
N LEU A 67 19.85 -1.68 -9.46
CA LEU A 67 20.03 -0.24 -9.62
C LEU A 67 20.63 0.06 -10.99
N PRO A 68 20.25 1.18 -11.63
CA PRO A 68 20.87 1.63 -12.85
C PRO A 68 22.40 1.72 -12.72
N GLU A 69 23.15 1.08 -13.59
CA GLU A 69 24.61 1.13 -13.55
C GLU A 69 25.16 2.53 -13.90
N ALA A 70 24.55 3.16 -14.91
CA ALA A 70 24.97 4.47 -15.42
C ALA A 70 24.32 5.66 -14.72
N LYS A 71 23.36 5.43 -13.84
CA LYS A 71 22.57 6.49 -13.19
C LYS A 71 22.45 6.25 -11.69
N SER A 72 22.31 7.32 -10.94
CA SER A 72 21.95 7.31 -9.52
C SER A 72 20.51 7.76 -9.37
N ALA A 73 19.73 7.02 -8.61
CA ALA A 73 18.36 7.40 -8.29
C ALA A 73 18.34 8.24 -7.02
N VAL A 74 17.68 9.38 -7.06
CA VAL A 74 17.63 10.36 -5.98
C VAL A 74 16.18 10.74 -5.70
N LEU A 75 15.81 10.83 -4.41
CA LEU A 75 14.57 11.45 -3.97
C LEU A 75 14.88 12.77 -3.29
N THR A 76 14.19 13.82 -3.69
CA THR A 76 14.29 15.14 -3.08
C THR A 76 12.93 15.55 -2.53
N VAL A 77 12.85 15.89 -1.25
CA VAL A 77 11.63 16.41 -0.64
C VAL A 77 11.51 17.90 -0.99
N ILE A 78 10.56 18.23 -1.85
CA ILE A 78 10.38 19.62 -2.35
C ILE A 78 9.36 20.42 -1.55
N SER A 79 8.48 19.74 -0.81
CA SER A 79 7.50 20.38 0.08
C SER A 79 7.21 19.48 1.28
N GLY A 80 6.73 20.08 2.37
CA GLY A 80 6.37 19.38 3.61
C GLY A 80 7.36 19.60 4.75
N PRO A 81 7.18 18.87 5.88
CA PRO A 81 8.01 19.06 7.08
C PRO A 81 9.50 18.72 6.87
N SER A 82 9.80 17.80 5.96
CA SER A 82 11.17 17.39 5.60
C SER A 82 11.69 18.08 4.32
N LYS A 83 11.15 19.25 3.98
CA LYS A 83 11.57 19.98 2.77
C LYS A 83 13.07 20.23 2.75
N GLY A 84 13.70 19.89 1.63
CA GLY A 84 15.14 20.04 1.41
C GLY A 84 15.94 18.76 1.64
N ASP A 85 15.34 17.73 2.21
CA ASP A 85 16.00 16.43 2.39
C ASP A 85 16.25 15.77 1.02
N VAL A 86 17.47 15.24 0.86
CA VAL A 86 17.90 14.54 -0.35
C VAL A 86 18.37 13.15 0.00
N HIS A 87 17.75 12.14 -0.58
CA HIS A 87 18.04 10.73 -0.34
C HIS A 87 18.58 10.05 -1.59
N ASN A 88 19.86 9.68 -1.58
CA ASN A 88 20.45 8.85 -2.62
C ASN A 88 20.06 7.39 -2.41
N LEU A 89 19.41 6.79 -3.38
CA LEU A 89 18.91 5.42 -3.30
C LEU A 89 20.04 4.43 -3.60
N LYS A 90 20.39 3.63 -2.59
CA LYS A 90 21.46 2.62 -2.65
C LYS A 90 20.93 1.21 -2.89
N LYS A 91 19.62 1.03 -2.87
CA LYS A 91 18.94 -0.26 -3.10
C LYS A 91 17.90 -0.10 -4.18
N PRO A 92 17.65 -1.13 -5.00
CA PRO A 92 16.67 -1.07 -6.08
C PRO A 92 15.24 -1.03 -5.55
N ARG A 93 15.03 -1.41 -4.30
CA ARG A 93 13.75 -1.37 -3.61
C ARG A 93 13.89 -0.61 -2.29
N VAL A 94 13.01 0.35 -2.07
CA VAL A 94 12.98 1.13 -0.83
C VAL A 94 11.55 1.42 -0.41
N ILE A 95 11.30 1.34 0.90
CA ILE A 95 10.03 1.72 1.52
C ILE A 95 10.18 3.13 2.07
N LEU A 96 9.20 3.99 1.79
CA LEU A 96 9.08 5.31 2.38
C LEU A 96 8.01 5.26 3.49
N GLY A 97 8.28 5.95 4.59
CA GLY A 97 7.35 5.98 5.70
C GLY A 97 7.79 6.91 6.82
N ARG A 98 6.98 6.99 7.87
CA ARG A 98 7.26 7.83 9.04
C ARG A 98 8.23 7.18 10.02
N GLU A 99 8.24 5.83 10.09
CA GLU A 99 9.02 5.09 11.09
C GLU A 99 9.33 3.68 10.61
N GLY A 100 10.55 3.19 10.85
CA GLY A 100 10.95 1.83 10.50
C GLY A 100 11.04 1.55 9.00
N ALA A 101 10.96 2.57 8.16
CA ALA A 101 11.08 2.50 6.72
C ALA A 101 12.54 2.67 6.26
N GLY A 102 12.83 2.31 5.02
CA GLY A 102 14.15 2.51 4.42
C GLY A 102 14.50 3.97 4.23
N ILE A 103 13.49 4.83 3.98
CA ILE A 103 13.56 6.29 4.03
C ILE A 103 12.50 6.77 5.01
N VAL A 104 12.94 7.46 6.04
CA VAL A 104 12.08 8.01 7.08
C VAL A 104 11.84 9.49 6.80
N LEU A 105 10.56 9.86 6.72
CA LEU A 105 10.11 11.24 6.53
C LEU A 105 9.39 11.71 7.79
N ASN A 106 9.77 12.87 8.32
CA ASN A 106 9.17 13.43 9.53
C ASN A 106 7.84 14.15 9.23
N ASP A 107 6.83 13.38 8.83
CA ASP A 107 5.49 13.87 8.51
C ASP A 107 4.45 12.95 9.19
N GLN A 108 3.61 13.50 10.06
CA GLN A 108 2.62 12.74 10.85
C GLN A 108 1.52 12.14 9.98
N GLU A 109 1.25 12.72 8.81
CA GLU A 109 0.26 12.23 7.86
C GLU A 109 0.78 11.06 7.02
N ILE A 110 2.07 10.71 7.15
CA ILE A 110 2.68 9.55 6.49
C ILE A 110 2.51 8.32 7.39
N SER A 111 2.05 7.20 6.84
CA SER A 111 2.00 5.90 7.52
C SER A 111 3.41 5.40 7.83
N ARG A 112 3.57 4.51 8.82
CA ARG A 112 4.89 3.91 9.17
C ARG A 112 5.56 3.27 7.96
N HIS A 113 4.82 2.50 7.19
CA HIS A 113 5.18 2.00 5.86
C HIS A 113 4.12 2.52 4.91
N HIS A 114 4.42 3.59 4.16
CA HIS A 114 3.43 4.29 3.36
C HIS A 114 3.40 3.81 1.93
N CYS A 115 4.53 3.82 1.27
CA CYS A 115 4.66 3.37 -0.11
C CYS A 115 6.00 2.68 -0.35
N LEU A 116 6.02 1.86 -1.39
CA LEU A 116 7.19 1.16 -1.91
C LEU A 116 7.61 1.81 -3.22
N LEU A 117 8.90 2.00 -3.38
CA LEU A 117 9.52 2.42 -4.62
C LEU A 117 10.44 1.30 -5.14
N GLU A 118 10.22 0.87 -6.37
CA GLU A 118 11.06 -0.08 -7.09
C GLU A 118 11.72 0.63 -8.27
N ILE A 119 13.05 0.76 -8.23
CA ILE A 119 13.82 1.49 -9.21
C ILE A 119 14.15 0.55 -10.37
N ARG A 120 14.00 1.08 -11.57
CA ARG A 120 14.38 0.46 -12.84
C ARG A 120 15.36 1.38 -13.56
N GLU A 121 15.87 0.92 -14.70
CA GLU A 121 16.93 1.63 -15.44
C GLU A 121 16.54 3.07 -15.85
N ASN A 122 15.29 3.28 -16.27
CA ASN A 122 14.81 4.57 -16.77
C ASN A 122 13.55 5.11 -16.06
N TYR A 123 13.04 4.41 -15.05
CA TYR A 123 11.84 4.77 -14.31
C TYR A 123 11.82 4.11 -12.92
N ALA A 124 10.88 4.46 -12.10
CA ALA A 124 10.58 3.73 -10.88
C ALA A 124 9.08 3.39 -10.81
N ASN A 125 8.77 2.23 -10.22
CA ASN A 125 7.40 1.87 -9.87
C ASN A 125 7.13 2.33 -8.44
N LEU A 126 6.14 3.18 -8.25
CA LEU A 126 5.60 3.59 -6.97
C LEU A 126 4.38 2.72 -6.65
N LYS A 127 4.30 2.18 -5.43
CA LYS A 127 3.18 1.37 -4.97
C LYS A 127 2.77 1.77 -3.57
N ASP A 128 1.50 2.11 -3.39
CA ASP A 128 0.91 2.37 -2.06
C ASP A 128 0.82 1.08 -1.25
N LEU A 129 1.19 1.12 0.02
CA LEU A 129 1.15 -0.01 0.95
C LEU A 129 -0.06 0.06 1.89
N ASP A 130 -1.24 0.31 1.32
CA ASP A 130 -2.49 0.54 2.06
C ASP A 130 -2.36 1.66 3.10
N SER A 131 -1.74 2.76 2.67
CA SER A 131 -1.52 3.92 3.52
C SER A 131 -2.84 4.58 3.93
N THR A 132 -2.86 5.18 5.13
CA THR A 132 -4.07 5.80 5.68
C THR A 132 -4.57 6.95 4.81
N ASN A 133 -3.68 7.85 4.44
CA ASN A 133 -4.03 9.07 3.68
C ASN A 133 -3.88 8.91 2.17
N GLY A 134 -3.25 7.84 1.71
CA GLY A 134 -3.05 7.54 0.30
C GLY A 134 -1.83 8.19 -0.31
N THR A 135 -1.40 7.64 -1.43
CA THR A 135 -0.34 8.15 -2.30
C THR A 135 -0.98 8.85 -3.48
N PHE A 136 -0.45 10.01 -3.88
CA PHE A 136 -0.98 10.83 -4.98
C PHE A 136 0.09 11.07 -6.04
N TYR A 137 -0.28 10.92 -7.28
CA TYR A 137 0.55 11.23 -8.45
C TYR A 137 -0.30 11.97 -9.49
N GLU A 138 0.20 13.08 -10.00
CA GLU A 138 -0.55 13.96 -10.93
C GLU A 138 -1.94 14.37 -10.38
N GLU A 139 -1.99 14.74 -9.08
CA GLU A 139 -3.20 15.11 -8.33
C GLU A 139 -4.21 13.96 -8.12
N GLU A 140 -3.96 12.77 -8.65
CA GLU A 140 -4.83 11.60 -8.47
C GLU A 140 -4.32 10.67 -7.37
N ARG A 141 -5.24 10.10 -6.61
CA ARG A 141 -4.91 9.05 -5.64
C ARG A 141 -4.64 7.74 -6.37
N VAL A 142 -3.44 7.22 -6.23
CA VAL A 142 -2.99 6.03 -6.94
C VAL A 142 -2.68 4.88 -5.98
N ARG A 143 -2.91 3.65 -6.43
CA ARG A 143 -2.39 2.45 -5.76
C ARG A 143 -1.03 2.04 -6.30
N ALA A 144 -0.78 2.34 -7.56
CA ALA A 144 0.51 2.18 -8.22
C ALA A 144 0.64 3.20 -9.35
N ALA A 145 1.87 3.69 -9.58
CA ALA A 145 2.20 4.60 -10.65
C ALA A 145 3.63 4.35 -11.15
N MET A 146 3.89 4.68 -12.41
CA MET A 146 5.23 4.67 -12.99
C MET A 146 5.80 6.08 -12.98
N LEU A 147 6.86 6.28 -12.23
CA LEU A 147 7.56 7.56 -12.12
C LEU A 147 8.70 7.63 -13.13
N ARG A 148 8.69 8.62 -13.98
CA ARG A 148 9.82 8.97 -14.86
C ARG A 148 10.76 9.94 -14.16
N ASP A 149 11.89 10.19 -14.79
CA ASP A 149 12.83 11.21 -14.32
C ASP A 149 12.15 12.58 -14.17
N GLY A 150 12.34 13.23 -13.02
CA GLY A 150 11.69 14.48 -12.66
C GLY A 150 10.25 14.36 -12.13
N ALA A 151 9.67 13.15 -12.08
CA ALA A 151 8.31 12.94 -11.59
C ALA A 151 8.15 13.31 -10.11
N GLU A 152 7.03 13.94 -9.78
CA GLU A 152 6.67 14.36 -8.43
C GLU A 152 5.46 13.56 -7.94
N PHE A 153 5.50 13.12 -6.70
CA PHE A 153 4.39 12.45 -6.04
C PHE A 153 4.23 12.95 -4.61
N ARG A 154 3.03 12.85 -4.06
CA ARG A 154 2.70 13.32 -2.71
C ARG A 154 2.29 12.18 -1.81
N ILE A 155 2.84 12.16 -0.60
CA ILE A 155 2.45 11.29 0.51
C ILE A 155 2.32 12.16 1.77
N GLY A 156 1.17 12.06 2.46
CA GLY A 156 0.85 12.99 3.54
C GLY A 156 0.90 14.45 3.05
N ASN A 157 1.61 15.30 3.78
CA ASN A 157 1.86 16.71 3.43
C ASN A 157 3.15 16.91 2.63
N SER A 158 3.90 15.83 2.37
CA SER A 158 5.20 15.90 1.72
C SER A 158 5.08 15.61 0.23
N VAL A 159 5.68 16.48 -0.59
CA VAL A 159 5.86 16.28 -2.04
C VAL A 159 7.31 15.91 -2.30
N ILE A 160 7.50 14.84 -3.05
CA ILE A 160 8.80 14.22 -3.30
C ILE A 160 9.02 14.13 -4.79
N ARG A 161 10.19 14.56 -5.24
CA ARG A 161 10.63 14.43 -6.63
C ARG A 161 11.58 13.25 -6.77
N PHE A 162 11.30 12.39 -7.73
CA PHE A 162 12.18 11.32 -8.16
C PHE A 162 13.06 11.80 -9.32
N THR A 163 14.36 11.59 -9.24
CA THR A 163 15.31 12.02 -10.27
C THR A 163 16.35 10.92 -10.54
N LEU A 164 16.69 10.72 -11.81
CA LEU A 164 17.77 9.86 -12.28
C LEU A 164 18.94 10.71 -12.75
N VAL A 165 20.02 10.77 -11.97
CA VAL A 165 21.21 11.56 -12.25
C VAL A 165 22.27 10.65 -12.89
N ALA A 166 22.88 11.08 -13.98
CA ALA A 166 24.04 10.38 -14.56
C ALA A 166 25.19 10.34 -13.54
N LYS A 167 25.88 9.20 -13.46
CA LYS A 167 27.07 9.03 -12.60
C LYS A 167 28.29 9.65 -13.23
#